data_4b304515f7bef4ac445f9b7b1ffda26f
#
_entry.id   4b304515f7bef4ac445f9b7b1ffda26f
#
_cell.length_a   1.000
_cell.length_b   1.000
_cell.length_c   1.000
_cell.angle_alpha   90.00
_cell.angle_beta   90.00
_cell.angle_gamma   90.00
#
_symmetry.space_group_name_H-M   'P 1'
#
loop_
_entity.id
_entity.type
_entity.pdbx_description
1 polymer ?
#
loop_
_entity_poly.entity_id
_entity_poly.type
_entity_poly.pdbx_seq_one_letter_code
_entity_poly.pdbx_strand_id
1 'polypeptide(L)'
;MSYFFEAIRLAFGSIWSHKLRSLLTVLGNIVAVMSIIAVVTLIQGMNVAVSDAITSEAGADAFMVERVGIITDEDEAERARRLNPRITMDDAVAIQEYAESVDAVMAKVEQRGRVTYKGRELDRTRIEGVSEGYTQFSNYGVERGRLITPTEIRRRRPVAVLGWGVADRLFEGEE
;
A
#
# COMPACT_ATOMS: atom_id res chain seq x y z
N MET A 1 54.44 -24.37 -15.10
CA MET A 1 53.37 -23.60 -15.82
C MET A 1 52.77 -24.39 -17.00
N SER A 2 53.44 -25.33 -17.62
CA SER A 2 52.93 -26.14 -18.73
C SER A 2 51.72 -27.01 -18.37
N TYR A 3 51.70 -27.64 -17.21
CA TYR A 3 50.60 -28.52 -16.78
C TYR A 3 49.28 -27.82 -16.59
N PHE A 4 49.29 -26.55 -16.21
CA PHE A 4 48.08 -25.74 -16.04
C PHE A 4 47.41 -25.41 -17.40
N PHE A 5 48.20 -25.04 -18.39
CA PHE A 5 47.72 -24.81 -19.75
C PHE A 5 47.19 -26.07 -20.42
N GLU A 6 47.83 -27.19 -20.16
CA GLU A 6 47.44 -28.49 -20.68
C GLU A 6 46.11 -28.98 -20.08
N ALA A 7 45.93 -28.77 -18.76
CA ALA A 7 44.67 -29.05 -18.08
C ALA A 7 43.52 -28.20 -18.61
N ILE A 8 43.73 -26.90 -18.84
CA ILE A 8 42.73 -26.00 -19.44
C ILE A 8 42.36 -26.47 -20.85
N ARG A 9 43.33 -26.82 -21.69
CA ARG A 9 43.07 -27.29 -23.05
C ARG A 9 42.29 -28.62 -23.08
N LEU A 10 42.59 -29.55 -22.18
CA LEU A 10 41.81 -30.79 -22.01
C LEU A 10 40.39 -30.53 -21.53
N ALA A 11 40.18 -29.58 -20.59
CA ALA A 11 38.88 -29.21 -20.13
C ALA A 11 38.01 -28.61 -21.25
N PHE A 12 38.57 -27.70 -22.05
CA PHE A 12 37.86 -27.13 -23.21
C PHE A 12 37.55 -28.20 -24.28
N GLY A 13 38.46 -29.13 -24.53
CA GLY A 13 38.23 -30.27 -25.46
C GLY A 13 37.08 -31.16 -24.99
N SER A 14 36.99 -31.43 -23.69
CA SER A 14 35.92 -32.22 -23.09
C SER A 14 34.54 -31.51 -23.20
N ILE A 15 34.49 -30.19 -22.97
CA ILE A 15 33.28 -29.37 -23.14
C ILE A 15 32.80 -29.42 -24.60
N TRP A 16 33.72 -29.29 -25.57
CA TRP A 16 33.38 -29.28 -26.99
C TRP A 16 32.90 -30.64 -27.48
N SER A 17 33.48 -31.73 -26.98
CA SER A 17 33.09 -33.11 -27.30
C SER A 17 31.69 -33.46 -26.80
N HIS A 18 31.22 -32.84 -25.72
CA HIS A 18 29.92 -33.08 -25.11
C HIS A 18 29.07 -31.81 -25.03
N LYS A 19 29.07 -31.01 -26.11
CA LYS A 19 28.43 -29.67 -26.17
C LYS A 19 26.98 -29.62 -25.71
N LEU A 20 26.17 -30.63 -26.01
CA LEU A 20 24.78 -30.68 -25.56
C LEU A 20 24.65 -30.82 -24.03
N ARG A 21 25.48 -31.67 -23.42
CA ARG A 21 25.47 -31.88 -21.97
C ARG A 21 25.95 -30.62 -21.25
N SER A 22 27.04 -30.03 -21.75
CA SER A 22 27.57 -28.79 -21.18
C SER A 22 26.60 -27.64 -21.33
N LEU A 23 25.92 -27.51 -22.48
CA LEU A 23 24.89 -26.50 -22.73
C LEU A 23 23.72 -26.65 -21.76
N LEU A 24 23.20 -27.89 -21.59
CA LEU A 24 22.07 -28.14 -20.67
C LEU A 24 22.44 -27.85 -19.21
N THR A 25 23.68 -28.19 -18.81
CA THR A 25 24.13 -27.88 -17.43
C THR A 25 24.25 -26.39 -17.19
N VAL A 26 24.85 -25.65 -18.14
CA VAL A 26 24.97 -24.19 -18.04
C VAL A 26 23.57 -23.53 -18.09
N LEU A 27 22.72 -23.98 -19.00
CA LEU A 27 21.34 -23.46 -19.11
C LEU A 27 20.56 -23.68 -17.81
N GLY A 28 20.63 -24.86 -17.22
CA GLY A 28 19.99 -25.16 -15.93
C GLY A 28 20.48 -24.24 -14.81
N ASN A 29 21.79 -23.97 -14.76
CA ASN A 29 22.37 -23.06 -13.78
C ASN A 29 21.91 -21.60 -14.00
N ILE A 30 21.91 -21.16 -15.27
CA ILE A 30 21.40 -19.81 -15.62
C ILE A 30 19.94 -19.65 -15.20
N VAL A 31 19.07 -20.61 -15.53
CA VAL A 31 17.65 -20.56 -15.16
C VAL A 31 17.47 -20.52 -13.64
N ALA A 32 18.23 -21.33 -12.90
CA ALA A 32 18.17 -21.34 -11.44
C ALA A 32 18.56 -19.99 -10.84
N VAL A 33 19.67 -19.41 -11.28
CA VAL A 33 20.13 -18.09 -10.79
C VAL A 33 19.16 -16.98 -11.19
N MET A 34 18.66 -16.98 -12.44
CA MET A 34 17.67 -16.01 -12.88
C MET A 34 16.38 -16.08 -12.08
N SER A 35 15.93 -17.28 -11.73
CA SER A 35 14.73 -17.46 -10.91
C SER A 35 14.90 -16.85 -9.52
N ILE A 36 16.03 -17.06 -8.88
CA ILE A 36 16.32 -16.48 -7.57
C ILE A 36 16.36 -14.95 -7.66
N ILE A 37 17.06 -14.40 -8.63
CA ILE A 37 17.15 -12.95 -8.84
C ILE A 37 15.75 -12.37 -9.08
N ALA A 38 14.93 -12.99 -9.92
CA ALA A 38 13.59 -12.54 -10.21
C ALA A 38 12.71 -12.48 -8.96
N VAL A 39 12.75 -13.51 -8.11
CA VAL A 39 12.00 -13.55 -6.86
C VAL A 39 12.48 -12.47 -5.90
N VAL A 40 13.79 -12.33 -5.70
CA VAL A 40 14.35 -11.30 -4.81
C VAL A 40 14.00 -9.90 -5.29
N THR A 41 14.08 -9.63 -6.58
CA THR A 41 13.71 -8.34 -7.17
C THR A 41 12.23 -8.04 -6.99
N LEU A 42 11.36 -9.05 -7.16
CA LEU A 42 9.93 -8.91 -6.93
C LEU A 42 9.62 -8.55 -5.47
N ILE A 43 10.23 -9.25 -4.51
CA ILE A 43 10.06 -8.97 -3.08
C ILE A 43 10.54 -7.56 -2.74
N GLN A 44 11.69 -7.14 -3.26
CA GLN A 44 12.20 -5.78 -3.03
C GLN A 44 11.29 -4.73 -3.64
N GLY A 45 10.80 -4.94 -4.87
CA GLY A 45 9.85 -4.05 -5.52
C GLY A 45 8.53 -3.92 -4.74
N MET A 46 8.01 -5.02 -4.20
CA MET A 46 6.83 -4.99 -3.32
C MET A 46 7.10 -4.19 -2.04
N ASN A 47 8.22 -4.38 -1.38
CA ASN A 47 8.56 -3.65 -0.17
C ASN A 47 8.64 -2.14 -0.41
N VAL A 48 9.25 -1.71 -1.51
CA VAL A 48 9.31 -0.29 -1.89
C VAL A 48 7.91 0.23 -2.18
N ALA A 49 7.10 -0.48 -2.98
CA ALA A 49 5.75 -0.06 -3.31
C ALA A 49 4.84 0.06 -2.08
N VAL A 50 4.95 -0.87 -1.13
CA VAL A 50 4.21 -0.81 0.15
C VAL A 50 4.69 0.36 1.01
N SER A 51 6.00 0.56 1.12
CA SER A 51 6.57 1.69 1.85
C SER A 51 6.13 3.03 1.26
N ASP A 52 6.19 3.18 -0.06
CA ASP A 52 5.76 4.39 -0.75
C ASP A 52 4.25 4.63 -0.59
N ALA A 53 3.43 3.58 -0.64
CA ALA A 53 2.00 3.69 -0.42
C ALA A 53 1.68 4.20 1.00
N ILE A 54 2.35 3.67 2.01
CA ILE A 54 2.19 4.11 3.41
C ILE A 54 2.66 5.56 3.58
N THR A 55 3.83 5.90 3.04
CA THR A 55 4.42 7.25 3.14
C THR A 55 3.58 8.28 2.38
N SER A 56 2.99 7.91 1.24
CA SER A 56 2.15 8.82 0.45
C SER A 56 0.80 9.10 1.11
N GLU A 57 0.25 8.15 1.87
CA GLU A 57 -1.00 8.35 2.61
C GLU A 57 -0.80 9.13 3.91
N ALA A 58 0.29 8.91 4.63
CA ALA A 58 0.52 9.49 5.95
C ALA A 58 1.44 10.73 5.95
N GLY A 59 2.27 10.90 4.92
CA GLY A 59 3.39 11.87 4.94
C GLY A 59 4.66 11.28 5.58
N ALA A 60 5.82 11.89 5.30
CA ALA A 60 7.12 11.37 5.73
C ALA A 60 7.32 11.41 7.26
N ASP A 61 6.66 12.36 7.95
CA ASP A 61 6.78 12.60 9.39
C ASP A 61 5.48 12.22 10.15
N ALA A 62 4.67 11.32 9.59
CA ALA A 62 3.43 10.90 10.21
C ALA A 62 3.48 9.43 10.67
N PHE A 63 2.74 9.13 11.72
CA PHE A 63 2.51 7.77 12.17
C PHE A 63 1.01 7.50 12.30
N MET A 64 0.64 6.25 12.15
CA MET A 64 -0.74 5.82 12.24
C MET A 64 -0.96 4.98 13.51
N VAL A 65 -2.00 5.30 14.26
CA VAL A 65 -2.42 4.52 15.42
C VAL A 65 -3.67 3.72 15.04
N GLU A 66 -3.56 2.42 15.03
CA GLU A 66 -4.64 1.51 14.68
C GLU A 66 -4.95 0.57 15.85
N ARG A 67 -6.22 0.20 16.00
CA ARG A 67 -6.64 -0.79 17.00
C ARG A 67 -5.98 -2.15 16.79
N VAL A 68 -5.80 -2.54 15.55
CA VAL A 68 -5.14 -3.78 15.13
C VAL A 68 -4.25 -3.44 13.96
N GLY A 69 -2.94 -3.57 14.14
CA GLY A 69 -1.98 -3.36 13.07
C GLY A 69 -2.04 -4.46 12.00
N ILE A 70 -1.07 -4.45 11.09
CA ILE A 70 -0.95 -5.47 10.05
C ILE A 70 -0.50 -6.80 10.72
N ILE A 71 -1.47 -7.65 11.02
CA ILE A 71 -1.25 -8.99 11.58
C ILE A 71 -1.64 -9.99 10.50
N THR A 72 -0.69 -10.84 10.10
CA THR A 72 -0.87 -11.82 9.02
C THR A 72 -1.61 -13.08 9.53
N ASP A 73 -1.51 -13.37 10.82
CA ASP A 73 -2.18 -14.50 11.47
C ASP A 73 -3.60 -14.09 11.89
N GLU A 74 -4.60 -14.83 11.42
CA GLU A 74 -6.02 -14.52 11.63
C GLU A 74 -6.45 -14.71 13.09
N ASP A 75 -5.90 -15.71 13.79
CA ASP A 75 -6.17 -15.97 15.21
C ASP A 75 -5.57 -14.88 16.10
N GLU A 76 -4.38 -14.41 15.77
CA GLU A 76 -3.71 -13.32 16.47
C GLU A 76 -4.44 -11.98 16.23
N ALA A 77 -4.87 -11.72 15.00
CA ALA A 77 -5.66 -10.55 14.65
C ALA A 77 -7.00 -10.51 15.41
N GLU A 78 -7.67 -11.67 15.55
CA GLU A 78 -8.92 -11.76 16.30
C GLU A 78 -8.71 -11.56 17.81
N ARG A 79 -7.62 -12.09 18.37
CA ARG A 79 -7.23 -11.81 19.76
C ARG A 79 -6.97 -10.34 19.99
N ALA A 80 -6.22 -9.69 19.10
CA ALA A 80 -5.93 -8.26 19.18
C ALA A 80 -7.22 -7.43 19.10
N ARG A 81 -8.18 -7.79 18.22
CA ARG A 81 -9.50 -7.14 18.16
C ARG A 81 -10.32 -7.26 19.44
N ARG A 82 -10.16 -8.36 20.16
CA ARG A 82 -10.88 -8.58 21.44
C ARG A 82 -10.23 -7.86 22.60
N LEU A 83 -8.91 -7.82 22.64
CA LEU A 83 -8.12 -7.29 23.76
C LEU A 83 -7.88 -5.80 23.68
N ASN A 84 -7.63 -5.27 22.48
CA ASN A 84 -7.32 -3.85 22.32
C ASN A 84 -8.59 -3.00 22.43
N PRO A 85 -8.55 -1.89 23.16
CA PRO A 85 -9.66 -0.97 23.24
C PRO A 85 -9.98 -0.36 21.87
N ARG A 86 -11.19 0.16 21.72
CA ARG A 86 -11.55 0.92 20.51
C ARG A 86 -10.92 2.29 20.60
N ILE A 87 -10.32 2.73 19.52
CA ILE A 87 -9.81 4.09 19.37
C ILE A 87 -11.04 5.00 19.13
N THR A 88 -11.13 6.07 19.88
CA THR A 88 -12.25 7.02 19.86
C THR A 88 -11.79 8.41 19.44
N MET A 89 -12.73 9.31 19.18
CA MET A 89 -12.40 10.72 18.92
C MET A 89 -11.76 11.41 20.14
N ASP A 90 -12.11 10.98 21.35
CA ASP A 90 -11.53 11.54 22.56
C ASP A 90 -10.03 11.19 22.68
N ASP A 91 -9.62 10.01 22.21
CA ASP A 91 -8.20 9.64 22.14
C ASP A 91 -7.46 10.53 21.14
N ALA A 92 -8.06 10.85 19.99
CA ALA A 92 -7.47 11.76 19.02
C ALA A 92 -7.32 13.18 19.58
N VAL A 93 -8.33 13.67 20.30
CA VAL A 93 -8.28 14.97 21.00
C VAL A 93 -7.20 14.96 22.07
N ALA A 94 -7.10 13.89 22.86
CA ALA A 94 -6.07 13.76 23.90
C ALA A 94 -4.65 13.78 23.29
N ILE A 95 -4.43 13.10 22.16
CA ILE A 95 -3.12 13.15 21.47
C ILE A 95 -2.83 14.58 21.02
N GLN A 96 -3.80 15.27 20.41
CA GLN A 96 -3.62 16.65 19.95
C GLN A 96 -3.33 17.63 21.10
N GLU A 97 -3.88 17.39 22.29
CA GLU A 97 -3.75 18.29 23.44
C GLU A 97 -2.48 18.03 24.27
N TYR A 98 -2.11 16.77 24.42
CA TYR A 98 -1.04 16.38 25.35
C TYR A 98 0.28 15.97 24.67
N ALA A 99 0.30 15.69 23.37
CA ALA A 99 1.52 15.30 22.68
C ALA A 99 2.25 16.51 22.09
N GLU A 100 3.23 17.05 22.82
CA GLU A 100 4.00 18.23 22.42
C GLU A 100 4.74 18.09 21.08
N SER A 101 5.03 16.86 20.65
CA SER A 101 5.77 16.56 19.41
C SER A 101 4.84 16.30 18.21
N VAL A 102 3.53 16.51 18.37
CA VAL A 102 2.53 16.24 17.32
C VAL A 102 1.88 17.55 16.89
N ASP A 103 2.16 17.99 15.68
CA ASP A 103 1.64 19.24 15.13
C ASP A 103 0.15 19.12 14.74
N ALA A 104 -0.27 17.97 14.24
CA ALA A 104 -1.64 17.76 13.79
C ALA A 104 -2.09 16.31 13.97
N VAL A 105 -3.37 16.12 14.26
CA VAL A 105 -4.01 14.81 14.38
C VAL A 105 -5.19 14.72 13.44
N MET A 106 -5.28 13.61 12.69
CA MET A 106 -6.43 13.28 11.88
C MET A 106 -7.03 11.94 12.35
N ALA A 107 -8.30 11.94 12.66
CA ALA A 107 -9.05 10.71 12.85
C ALA A 107 -9.74 10.31 11.53
N LYS A 108 -9.63 9.04 11.19
CA LYS A 108 -10.24 8.45 9.99
C LYS A 108 -11.01 7.19 10.37
N VAL A 109 -12.20 7.03 9.83
CA VAL A 109 -12.98 5.80 9.91
C VAL A 109 -13.30 5.33 8.51
N GLU A 110 -13.14 4.05 8.25
CA GLU A 110 -13.42 3.44 6.97
C GLU A 110 -14.55 2.41 7.09
N GLN A 111 -15.48 2.48 6.15
CA GLN A 111 -16.55 1.51 6.02
C GLN A 111 -16.83 1.22 4.55
N ARG A 112 -17.20 -0.01 4.24
CA ARG A 112 -17.73 -0.36 2.92
C ARG A 112 -19.25 -0.29 2.96
N GLY A 113 -19.81 0.47 2.03
CA GLY A 113 -21.24 0.68 1.95
C GLY A 113 -21.74 0.71 0.50
N ARG A 114 -23.04 0.88 0.35
CA ARG A 114 -23.70 1.11 -0.92
C ARG A 114 -23.88 2.61 -1.12
N VAL A 115 -23.53 3.11 -2.29
CA VAL A 115 -23.76 4.48 -2.71
C VAL A 115 -24.77 4.48 -3.84
N THR A 116 -25.79 5.30 -3.74
CA THR A 116 -26.88 5.39 -4.72
C THR A 116 -27.07 6.82 -5.20
N TYR A 117 -27.30 6.99 -6.50
CA TYR A 117 -27.63 8.26 -7.10
C TYR A 117 -28.56 8.06 -8.32
N LYS A 118 -29.73 8.70 -8.32
CA LYS A 118 -30.71 8.63 -9.43
C LYS A 118 -30.97 7.21 -9.97
N GLY A 119 -31.07 6.22 -9.10
CA GLY A 119 -31.30 4.82 -9.46
C GLY A 119 -30.08 4.01 -9.88
N ARG A 120 -28.89 4.62 -9.92
CA ARG A 120 -27.62 3.91 -10.06
C ARG A 120 -27.11 3.52 -8.68
N GLU A 121 -26.61 2.31 -8.55
CA GLU A 121 -26.10 1.77 -7.29
C GLU A 121 -24.66 1.26 -7.48
N LEU A 122 -23.81 1.59 -6.53
CA LEU A 122 -22.47 1.04 -6.40
C LEU A 122 -22.35 0.34 -5.05
N ASP A 123 -22.27 -0.98 -5.09
CA ASP A 123 -22.07 -1.82 -3.90
C ASP A 123 -20.61 -1.85 -3.50
N ARG A 124 -20.37 -2.10 -2.19
CA ARG A 124 -19.05 -2.25 -1.60
C ARG A 124 -18.10 -1.08 -1.85
N THR A 125 -18.65 0.11 -2.04
CA THR A 125 -17.86 1.33 -2.17
C THR A 125 -17.19 1.66 -0.84
N ARG A 126 -15.91 1.99 -0.88
CA ARG A 126 -15.16 2.47 0.28
C ARG A 126 -15.64 3.88 0.64
N ILE A 127 -16.11 4.04 1.85
CA ILE A 127 -16.58 5.31 2.40
C ILE A 127 -15.69 5.66 3.58
N GLU A 128 -15.06 6.82 3.53
CA GLU A 128 -14.17 7.30 4.57
C GLU A 128 -14.81 8.51 5.27
N GLY A 129 -14.90 8.44 6.59
CA GLY A 129 -15.21 9.59 7.42
C GLY A 129 -13.91 10.18 7.96
N VAL A 130 -13.76 11.50 7.90
CA VAL A 130 -12.52 12.21 8.26
C VAL A 130 -12.77 13.34 9.25
N SER A 131 -11.80 13.62 10.11
CA SER A 131 -11.80 14.75 11.03
C SER A 131 -11.18 16.01 10.40
N GLU A 132 -11.13 17.11 11.17
CA GLU A 132 -10.64 18.42 10.70
C GLU A 132 -9.21 18.41 10.12
N GLY A 133 -8.34 17.55 10.62
CA GLY A 133 -6.97 17.40 10.12
C GLY A 133 -6.87 16.93 8.67
N TYR A 134 -7.96 16.47 8.06
CA TYR A 134 -7.96 15.87 6.73
C TYR A 134 -7.21 16.68 5.66
N THR A 135 -7.36 17.98 5.64
CA THR A 135 -6.70 18.84 4.62
C THR A 135 -5.19 18.94 4.78
N GLN A 136 -4.65 18.62 5.96
CA GLN A 136 -3.21 18.63 6.21
C GLN A 136 -2.57 17.30 5.81
N PHE A 137 -3.30 16.21 5.92
CA PHE A 137 -2.84 14.85 5.62
C PHE A 137 -3.20 14.37 4.22
N SER A 138 -4.12 15.06 3.51
CA SER A 138 -4.56 14.61 2.20
C SER A 138 -3.70 15.19 1.07
N ASN A 139 -3.06 14.33 0.32
CA ASN A 139 -2.33 14.66 -0.91
C ASN A 139 -3.21 14.47 -2.17
N TYR A 140 -4.54 14.51 -2.02
CA TYR A 140 -5.44 14.26 -3.15
C TYR A 140 -5.44 15.44 -4.13
N GLY A 141 -5.14 15.16 -5.38
CA GLY A 141 -5.40 16.09 -6.48
C GLY A 141 -6.90 16.20 -6.73
N VAL A 142 -7.41 17.43 -6.80
CA VAL A 142 -8.81 17.68 -7.13
C VAL A 142 -8.92 17.94 -8.63
N GLU A 143 -9.67 17.11 -9.33
CA GLU A 143 -9.91 17.30 -10.76
C GLU A 143 -11.07 18.27 -11.00
N ARG A 144 -12.16 18.11 -10.25
CA ARG A 144 -13.34 19.00 -10.31
C ARG A 144 -13.80 19.33 -8.89
N GLY A 145 -14.16 20.58 -8.65
CA GLY A 145 -14.67 21.02 -7.34
C GLY A 145 -13.59 21.37 -6.34
N ARG A 146 -13.69 20.89 -5.11
CA ARG A 146 -12.76 21.17 -4.01
C ARG A 146 -12.81 20.11 -2.93
N LEU A 147 -11.82 20.07 -2.08
CA LEU A 147 -11.82 19.25 -0.86
C LEU A 147 -12.79 19.82 0.20
N ILE A 148 -13.11 18.97 1.18
CA ILE A 148 -13.93 19.36 2.34
C ILE A 148 -13.14 20.34 3.19
N THR A 149 -13.77 21.41 3.61
CA THR A 149 -13.12 22.42 4.46
C THR A 149 -13.24 22.07 5.95
N PRO A 150 -12.29 22.47 6.81
CA PRO A 150 -12.38 22.25 8.26
C PRO A 150 -13.68 22.82 8.87
N THR A 151 -14.16 23.94 8.34
CA THR A 151 -15.43 24.56 8.81
C THR A 151 -16.63 23.69 8.50
N GLU A 152 -16.66 22.99 7.37
CA GLU A 152 -17.73 22.07 7.01
C GLU A 152 -17.73 20.83 7.91
N ILE A 153 -16.55 20.31 8.23
CA ILE A 153 -16.40 19.20 9.18
C ILE A 153 -16.90 19.61 10.58
N ARG A 154 -16.43 20.75 11.12
CA ARG A 154 -16.88 21.27 12.42
C ARG A 154 -18.39 21.45 12.47
N ARG A 155 -18.97 21.99 11.42
CA ARG A 155 -20.42 22.23 11.33
C ARG A 155 -21.21 20.98 10.92
N ARG A 156 -20.55 19.83 10.78
CA ARG A 156 -21.17 18.55 10.36
C ARG A 156 -22.04 18.71 9.10
N ARG A 157 -21.56 19.48 8.12
CA ARG A 157 -22.27 19.62 6.85
C ARG A 157 -22.27 18.30 6.08
N PRO A 158 -23.39 17.91 5.46
CA PRO A 158 -23.47 16.71 4.64
C PRO A 158 -22.81 16.96 3.27
N VAL A 159 -21.49 16.93 3.24
CA VAL A 159 -20.66 17.08 2.04
C VAL A 159 -19.81 15.84 1.85
N ALA A 160 -19.52 15.47 0.62
CA ALA A 160 -18.64 14.37 0.28
C ALA A 160 -17.74 14.74 -0.90
N VAL A 161 -16.54 14.22 -0.89
CA VAL A 161 -15.63 14.18 -2.04
C VAL A 161 -15.68 12.78 -2.63
N LEU A 162 -15.92 12.68 -3.92
CA LEU A 162 -16.03 11.42 -4.61
C LEU A 162 -14.70 11.12 -5.31
N GLY A 163 -14.21 9.90 -5.15
CA GLY A 163 -13.13 9.41 -5.98
C GLY A 163 -13.56 9.34 -7.44
N TRP A 164 -12.62 9.58 -8.37
CA TRP A 164 -12.89 9.60 -9.81
C TRP A 164 -13.73 8.41 -10.30
N GLY A 165 -13.34 7.18 -9.96
CA GLY A 165 -14.08 5.99 -10.40
C GLY A 165 -15.49 5.84 -9.83
N VAL A 166 -15.79 6.48 -8.70
CA VAL A 166 -17.14 6.54 -8.13
C VAL A 166 -17.96 7.62 -8.86
N ALA A 167 -17.36 8.78 -9.07
CA ALA A 167 -17.99 9.89 -9.77
C ALA A 167 -18.33 9.49 -11.23
N ASP A 168 -17.40 8.93 -11.93
CA ASP A 168 -17.57 8.47 -13.32
C ASP A 168 -18.75 7.51 -13.47
N ARG A 169 -18.86 6.51 -12.59
CA ARG A 169 -19.95 5.52 -12.63
C ARG A 169 -21.29 6.07 -12.18
N LEU A 170 -21.32 7.00 -11.24
CA LEU A 170 -22.58 7.57 -10.73
C LEU A 170 -23.14 8.66 -11.65
N PHE A 171 -22.26 9.47 -12.25
CA PHE A 171 -22.64 10.63 -13.05
C PHE A 171 -22.41 10.41 -14.57
N GLU A 172 -22.20 9.18 -15.01
CA GLU A 172 -22.02 8.84 -16.44
C GLU A 172 -23.11 9.47 -17.31
N GLY A 173 -22.72 10.41 -18.21
CA GLY A 173 -23.64 11.16 -19.05
C GLY A 173 -24.21 12.43 -18.44
N GLU A 174 -23.76 12.85 -17.26
CA GLU A 174 -24.06 14.17 -16.70
C GLU A 174 -22.75 15.02 -16.75
N GLU A 175 -22.73 16.09 -17.55
CA GLU A 175 -21.66 17.11 -17.58
C GLU A 175 -21.76 18.12 -16.43
#